data_27fc919f826a1df210a548960c2fa03d
#
_entry.id   27fc919f826a1df210a548960c2fa03d
#
_cell.length_a   1.000
_cell.length_b   1.000
_cell.length_c   1.000
_cell.angle_alpha   90.00
_cell.angle_beta   90.00
_cell.angle_gamma   90.00
#
_symmetry.space_group_name_H-M   'P 1'
#
loop_
_entity.id
_entity.type
_entity.pdbx_description
1 polymer ?
#
loop_
_entity_poly.entity_id
_entity_poly.type
_entity_poly.pdbx_seq_one_letter_code
_entity_poly.pdbx_strand_id
1 'polypeptide(L)'
;MLTVHHMRVSQSERIVWLCEELEIKYDLKLHNRDPMFSPQAIKDLYEIGSAPVIQDGDLTMGESAACVEYIIHKHGDGRLALPPSHPNYADYVYWFAFSNGTLQPAVSRLMSIKAAGVDSSNDTAKRYQGKLDLYLRHVDGGLGRTSKWLAGEEFTAADIMTVFTLTTMRTFYSIDLSAYSNILTYLKRVVQRPGYQSYREKGDPELPLMIDGPAPENFLEKLKSKA
;
A
#
# COMPACT_ATOMS: atom_id res chain seq x y z
N MET A 1 3.11 -17.47 -17.71
CA MET A 1 2.69 -17.63 -16.29
C MET A 1 3.11 -16.35 -15.58
N LEU A 2 2.20 -15.74 -14.82
CA LEU A 2 2.47 -14.50 -14.09
C LEU A 2 3.59 -14.72 -13.05
N THR A 3 4.61 -13.87 -13.07
CA THR A 3 5.67 -13.80 -12.05
C THR A 3 5.55 -12.47 -11.32
N VAL A 4 5.56 -12.51 -10.00
CA VAL A 4 5.49 -11.32 -9.12
C VAL A 4 6.82 -11.14 -8.42
N HIS A 5 7.50 -10.04 -8.68
CA HIS A 5 8.72 -9.64 -7.98
C HIS A 5 8.34 -8.77 -6.78
N HIS A 6 8.38 -9.36 -5.59
CA HIS A 6 8.08 -8.69 -4.35
C HIS A 6 9.37 -8.29 -3.61
N MET A 7 9.57 -6.99 -3.46
CA MET A 7 10.59 -6.47 -2.54
C MET A 7 9.98 -6.37 -1.14
N ARG A 8 10.57 -7.06 -0.19
CA ARG A 8 10.08 -7.07 1.21
C ARG A 8 9.90 -5.66 1.76
N VAL A 9 8.87 -5.49 2.58
CA VAL A 9 8.53 -4.22 3.23
C VAL A 9 8.37 -3.09 2.21
N SER A 10 7.54 -3.30 1.20
CA SER A 10 7.28 -2.31 0.14
C SER A 10 5.86 -2.40 -0.41
N GLN A 11 5.50 -1.40 -1.21
CA GLN A 11 4.20 -1.37 -1.88
C GLN A 11 3.94 -2.55 -2.84
N SER A 12 4.93 -3.41 -3.12
CA SER A 12 4.70 -4.63 -3.89
C SER A 12 3.88 -5.68 -3.14
N GLU A 13 3.66 -5.51 -1.83
CA GLU A 13 2.71 -6.29 -1.05
C GLU A 13 1.30 -6.28 -1.68
N ARG A 14 0.91 -5.16 -2.31
CA ARG A 14 -0.37 -5.02 -3.01
C ARG A 14 -0.58 -6.10 -4.05
N ILE A 15 0.48 -6.45 -4.77
CA ILE A 15 0.41 -7.40 -5.87
C ILE A 15 0.32 -8.84 -5.36
N VAL A 16 1.13 -9.17 -4.34
CA VAL A 16 1.04 -10.48 -3.69
C VAL A 16 -0.35 -10.67 -3.08
N TRP A 17 -0.82 -9.68 -2.32
CA TRP A 17 -2.15 -9.73 -1.70
C TRP A 17 -3.27 -9.83 -2.74
N LEU A 18 -3.20 -9.06 -3.83
CA LEU A 18 -4.18 -9.15 -4.92
C LEU A 18 -4.24 -10.56 -5.52
N CYS A 19 -3.09 -11.17 -5.79
CA CYS A 19 -3.04 -12.53 -6.33
C CYS A 19 -3.66 -13.55 -5.37
N GLU A 20 -3.43 -13.41 -4.07
CA GLU A 20 -4.02 -14.27 -3.04
C GLU A 20 -5.55 -14.07 -2.91
N GLU A 21 -6.04 -12.84 -2.97
CA GLU A 21 -7.49 -12.55 -2.97
C GLU A 21 -8.19 -13.06 -4.23
N LEU A 22 -7.52 -13.06 -5.35
CA LEU A 22 -8.03 -13.57 -6.62
C LEU A 22 -7.83 -15.08 -6.76
N GLU A 23 -7.09 -15.72 -5.86
CA GLU A 23 -6.77 -17.15 -5.91
C GLU A 23 -6.13 -17.58 -7.23
N ILE A 24 -5.33 -16.71 -7.84
CA ILE A 24 -4.64 -16.99 -9.10
C ILE A 24 -3.29 -17.63 -8.86
N LYS A 25 -2.85 -18.47 -9.81
CA LYS A 25 -1.52 -19.07 -9.78
C LYS A 25 -0.49 -18.09 -10.31
N TYR A 26 0.58 -17.88 -9.55
CA TYR A 26 1.71 -17.04 -9.93
C TYR A 26 3.02 -17.58 -9.33
N ASP A 27 4.15 -17.17 -9.89
CA ASP A 27 5.49 -17.41 -9.35
C ASP A 27 5.93 -16.20 -8.51
N LEU A 28 6.26 -16.41 -7.23
CA LEU A 28 6.67 -15.34 -6.32
C LEU A 28 8.20 -15.30 -6.22
N LYS A 29 8.79 -14.17 -6.62
CA LYS A 29 10.20 -13.88 -6.46
C LYS A 29 10.40 -12.85 -5.35
N LEU A 30 11.02 -13.29 -4.24
CA LEU A 30 11.28 -12.45 -3.08
C LEU A 30 12.63 -11.75 -3.22
N HIS A 31 12.65 -10.45 -2.94
CA HIS A 31 13.83 -9.62 -2.94
C HIS A 31 13.97 -8.89 -1.60
N ASN A 32 15.14 -8.97 -0.99
CA ASN A 32 15.46 -8.16 0.19
C ASN A 32 15.86 -6.75 -0.24
N ARG A 33 15.64 -5.76 0.64
CA ARG A 33 16.14 -4.39 0.42
C ARG A 33 17.67 -4.34 0.53
N ASP A 34 18.30 -3.38 -0.14
CA ASP A 34 19.74 -3.12 -0.13
C ASP A 34 20.07 -1.73 0.46
N PRO A 35 20.35 -1.61 1.75
CA PRO A 35 19.46 -2.06 2.84
C PRO A 35 18.16 -1.27 2.86
N MET A 36 18.17 -0.06 2.25
CA MET A 36 17.05 0.91 2.21
C MET A 36 16.34 0.95 0.87
N PHE A 37 17.08 0.69 -0.20
CA PHE A 37 16.68 0.88 -1.60
C PHE A 37 16.34 -0.44 -2.27
N SER A 38 15.94 -0.33 -3.54
CA SER A 38 15.77 -1.51 -4.38
C SER A 38 17.12 -2.17 -4.64
N PRO A 39 17.21 -3.51 -4.52
CA PRO A 39 18.42 -4.25 -4.86
C PRO A 39 18.66 -4.22 -6.37
N GLN A 40 19.91 -4.52 -6.79
CA GLN A 40 20.29 -4.51 -8.20
C GLN A 40 19.39 -5.42 -9.04
N ALA A 41 19.00 -6.58 -8.50
CA ALA A 41 18.10 -7.52 -9.18
C ALA A 41 16.74 -6.92 -9.59
N ILE A 42 16.19 -5.95 -8.86
CA ILE A 42 14.97 -5.21 -9.25
C ILE A 42 15.29 -4.16 -10.31
N LYS A 43 16.43 -3.45 -10.18
CA LYS A 43 16.85 -2.42 -11.13
C LYS A 43 17.13 -3.00 -12.52
N ASP A 44 17.65 -4.23 -12.57
CA ASP A 44 17.93 -4.93 -13.83
C ASP A 44 16.65 -5.42 -14.54
N LEU A 45 15.54 -5.58 -13.80
CA LEU A 45 14.25 -6.01 -14.37
C LEU A 45 13.48 -4.87 -15.03
N TYR A 46 13.58 -3.68 -14.50
CA TYR A 46 12.74 -2.56 -14.89
C TYR A 46 13.50 -1.23 -14.75
N GLU A 47 13.50 -0.41 -15.80
CA GLU A 47 14.32 0.80 -15.89
C GLU A 47 14.13 1.82 -14.75
N ILE A 48 12.91 1.89 -14.17
CA ILE A 48 12.63 2.77 -13.03
C ILE A 48 13.28 2.23 -11.74
N GLY A 49 13.62 0.94 -11.71
CA GLY A 49 14.33 0.31 -10.58
C GLY A 49 13.55 0.28 -9.28
N SER A 50 12.23 0.25 -9.33
CA SER A 50 11.34 0.21 -8.16
C SER A 50 10.39 -0.99 -8.18
N ALA A 51 9.96 -1.44 -7.00
CA ALA A 51 8.95 -2.49 -6.85
C ALA A 51 7.54 -1.86 -6.66
N PRO A 52 6.48 -2.54 -7.12
CA PRO A 52 6.46 -3.89 -7.71
C PRO A 52 6.98 -3.95 -9.13
N VAL A 53 7.39 -5.16 -9.55
CA VAL A 53 7.56 -5.53 -10.95
C VAL A 53 6.82 -6.84 -11.16
N ILE A 54 6.09 -6.96 -12.26
CA ILE A 54 5.49 -8.21 -12.71
C ILE A 54 6.04 -8.60 -14.08
N GLN A 55 6.07 -9.90 -14.36
CA GLN A 55 6.38 -10.43 -15.69
C GLN A 55 5.27 -11.40 -16.10
N ASP A 56 4.81 -11.31 -17.36
CA ASP A 56 3.82 -12.24 -17.92
C ASP A 56 4.11 -12.45 -19.42
N GLY A 57 4.70 -13.60 -19.75
CA GLY A 57 5.28 -13.83 -21.06
C GLY A 57 6.41 -12.82 -21.32
N ASP A 58 6.29 -12.08 -22.42
CA ASP A 58 7.25 -11.05 -22.81
C ASP A 58 7.01 -9.68 -22.14
N LEU A 59 5.91 -9.53 -21.41
CA LEU A 59 5.62 -8.30 -20.69
C LEU A 59 6.45 -8.22 -19.41
N THR A 60 7.10 -7.07 -19.19
CA THR A 60 7.60 -6.64 -17.90
C THR A 60 6.97 -5.31 -17.55
N MET A 61 6.34 -5.19 -16.38
CA MET A 61 5.58 -4.01 -15.97
C MET A 61 5.87 -3.63 -14.53
N GLY A 62 6.10 -2.35 -14.29
CA GLY A 62 6.09 -1.74 -12.96
C GLY A 62 4.80 -0.96 -12.71
N GLU A 63 4.84 -0.01 -11.75
CA GLU A 63 3.70 0.78 -11.28
C GLU A 63 2.58 -0.04 -10.63
N SER A 64 2.45 0.07 -9.30
CA SER A 64 1.53 -0.80 -8.54
C SER A 64 0.08 -0.71 -9.03
N ALA A 65 -0.42 0.47 -9.39
CA ALA A 65 -1.78 0.63 -9.90
C ALA A 65 -1.96 -0.03 -11.27
N ALA A 66 -0.98 0.10 -12.16
CA ALA A 66 -1.01 -0.54 -13.47
C ALA A 66 -0.95 -2.08 -13.36
N CYS A 67 -0.08 -2.58 -12.48
CA CYS A 67 0.00 -4.02 -12.19
C CYS A 67 -1.33 -4.57 -11.64
N VAL A 68 -1.97 -3.84 -10.72
CA VAL A 68 -3.27 -4.21 -10.14
C VAL A 68 -4.35 -4.30 -11.23
N GLU A 69 -4.50 -3.25 -12.04
CA GLU A 69 -5.46 -3.22 -13.14
C GLU A 69 -5.20 -4.33 -14.16
N TYR A 70 -3.93 -4.54 -14.54
CA TYR A 70 -3.56 -5.61 -15.47
C TYR A 70 -3.97 -6.99 -14.93
N ILE A 71 -3.62 -7.28 -13.67
CA ILE A 71 -3.91 -8.59 -13.07
C ILE A 71 -5.42 -8.82 -12.95
N ILE A 72 -6.17 -7.83 -12.49
CA ILE A 72 -7.63 -7.91 -12.36
C ILE A 72 -8.28 -8.29 -13.67
N HIS A 73 -7.92 -7.62 -14.75
CA HIS A 73 -8.59 -7.81 -16.04
C HIS A 73 -8.00 -8.94 -16.88
N LYS A 74 -6.71 -9.26 -16.71
CA LYS A 74 -6.06 -10.33 -17.48
C LYS A 74 -6.18 -11.71 -16.84
N HIS A 75 -6.19 -11.77 -15.51
CA HIS A 75 -6.13 -13.02 -14.74
C HIS A 75 -7.28 -13.19 -13.74
N GLY A 76 -7.96 -12.12 -13.38
CA GLY A 76 -8.94 -12.08 -12.30
C GLY A 76 -10.40 -11.99 -12.78
N ASP A 77 -10.68 -12.03 -14.08
CA ASP A 77 -12.04 -11.90 -14.65
C ASP A 77 -12.79 -10.65 -14.15
N GLY A 78 -12.08 -9.54 -13.91
CA GLY A 78 -12.63 -8.29 -13.41
C GLY A 78 -13.01 -8.30 -11.93
N ARG A 79 -12.74 -9.37 -11.18
CA ARG A 79 -13.00 -9.45 -9.73
C ARG A 79 -12.19 -8.39 -8.98
N LEU A 80 -12.76 -7.84 -7.93
CA LEU A 80 -12.21 -6.75 -7.10
C LEU A 80 -12.19 -5.38 -7.80
N ALA A 81 -12.67 -5.26 -9.04
CA ALA A 81 -13.03 -4.00 -9.67
C ALA A 81 -14.55 -3.90 -9.81
N LEU A 82 -15.11 -2.71 -9.62
CA LEU A 82 -16.52 -2.48 -9.86
C LEU A 82 -16.73 -2.00 -11.30
N PRO A 83 -17.69 -2.58 -12.06
CA PRO A 83 -17.98 -2.13 -13.43
C PRO A 83 -18.70 -0.77 -13.44
N PRO A 84 -18.67 -0.02 -14.55
CA PRO A 84 -19.32 1.29 -14.67
C PRO A 84 -20.82 1.29 -14.37
N SER A 85 -21.49 0.15 -14.48
CA SER A 85 -22.91 -0.02 -14.15
C SER A 85 -23.18 -0.18 -12.65
N HIS A 86 -22.13 -0.40 -11.84
CA HIS A 86 -22.27 -0.58 -10.39
C HIS A 86 -22.58 0.76 -9.69
N PRO A 87 -23.52 0.84 -8.73
CA PRO A 87 -23.85 2.08 -8.05
C PRO A 87 -22.66 2.74 -7.34
N ASN A 88 -21.72 1.96 -6.83
CA ASN A 88 -20.52 2.44 -6.14
C ASN A 88 -19.29 2.56 -7.05
N TYR A 89 -19.45 2.53 -8.37
CA TYR A 89 -18.32 2.62 -9.32
C TYR A 89 -17.50 3.91 -9.12
N ALA A 90 -18.17 5.04 -8.92
CA ALA A 90 -17.50 6.32 -8.72
C ALA A 90 -16.63 6.32 -7.44
N ASP A 91 -17.12 5.73 -6.36
CA ASP A 91 -16.35 5.59 -5.11
C ASP A 91 -15.15 4.65 -5.29
N TYR A 92 -15.32 3.54 -6.01
CA TYR A 92 -14.22 2.62 -6.34
C TYR A 92 -13.10 3.36 -7.09
N VAL A 93 -13.43 4.02 -8.19
CA VAL A 93 -12.44 4.76 -9.00
C VAL A 93 -11.79 5.87 -8.19
N TYR A 94 -12.59 6.61 -7.40
CA TYR A 94 -12.09 7.67 -6.54
C TYR A 94 -11.05 7.16 -5.54
N TRP A 95 -11.38 6.15 -4.74
CA TRP A 95 -10.49 5.64 -3.70
C TRP A 95 -9.26 4.92 -4.27
N PHE A 96 -9.42 4.22 -5.39
CA PHE A 96 -8.31 3.61 -6.11
C PHE A 96 -7.29 4.67 -6.55
N ALA A 97 -7.75 5.74 -7.19
CA ALA A 97 -6.89 6.84 -7.61
C ALA A 97 -6.33 7.65 -6.43
N PHE A 98 -7.15 7.90 -5.39
CA PHE A 98 -6.75 8.66 -4.21
C PHE A 98 -5.58 8.03 -3.46
N SER A 99 -5.49 6.71 -3.42
CA SER A 99 -4.41 5.98 -2.77
C SER A 99 -3.03 6.40 -3.29
N ASN A 100 -2.79 6.27 -4.60
CA ASN A 100 -1.49 6.57 -5.22
C ASN A 100 -1.35 8.04 -5.64
N GLY A 101 -2.44 8.72 -5.96
CA GLY A 101 -2.41 10.12 -6.40
C GLY A 101 -2.34 11.13 -5.26
N THR A 102 -2.82 10.79 -4.07
CA THR A 102 -2.98 11.75 -2.98
C THR A 102 -2.41 11.25 -1.65
N LEU A 103 -2.88 10.12 -1.12
CA LEU A 103 -2.54 9.69 0.24
C LEU A 103 -1.08 9.27 0.37
N GLN A 104 -0.63 8.31 -0.43
CA GLN A 104 0.75 7.84 -0.40
C GLN A 104 1.77 8.96 -0.73
N PRO A 105 1.57 9.80 -1.75
CA PRO A 105 2.45 10.94 -2.01
C PRO A 105 2.54 11.96 -0.86
N ALA A 106 1.47 12.14 -0.07
CA ALA A 106 1.53 13.01 1.11
C ALA A 106 2.53 12.50 2.14
N VAL A 107 2.51 11.19 2.41
CA VAL A 107 3.49 10.54 3.30
C VAL A 107 4.91 10.61 2.71
N SER A 108 5.08 10.30 1.41
CA SER A 108 6.39 10.33 0.75
C SER A 108 7.04 11.72 0.80
N ARG A 109 6.25 12.80 0.66
CA ARG A 109 6.75 14.18 0.80
C ARG A 109 7.26 14.47 2.21
N LEU A 110 6.53 14.03 3.23
CA LEU A 110 6.96 14.17 4.63
C LEU A 110 8.21 13.35 4.93
N MET A 111 8.33 12.14 4.37
CA MET A 111 9.56 11.35 4.44
C MET A 111 10.75 12.12 3.85
N SER A 112 10.57 12.72 2.67
CA SER A 112 11.63 13.51 2.01
C SER A 112 12.01 14.76 2.81
N ILE A 113 11.04 15.46 3.36
CA ILE A 113 11.25 16.65 4.22
C ILE A 113 12.07 16.26 5.46
N LYS A 114 11.67 15.15 6.13
CA LYS A 114 12.39 14.62 7.31
C LYS A 114 13.80 14.16 6.94
N ALA A 115 13.97 13.45 5.82
CA ALA A 115 15.27 12.98 5.34
C ALA A 115 16.23 14.14 5.00
N ALA A 116 15.69 15.27 4.52
CA ALA A 116 16.45 16.51 4.27
C ALA A 116 16.82 17.25 5.55
N GLY A 117 16.50 16.74 6.75
CA GLY A 117 16.81 17.37 8.03
C GLY A 117 15.98 18.62 8.34
N VAL A 118 14.85 18.82 7.65
CA VAL A 118 13.97 19.96 7.92
C VAL A 118 13.21 19.70 9.22
N ASP A 119 13.32 20.65 10.16
CA ASP A 119 12.64 20.58 11.45
C ASP A 119 11.11 20.60 11.29
N SER A 120 10.41 19.88 12.17
CA SER A 120 8.95 19.81 12.18
C SER A 120 8.26 21.16 12.45
N SER A 121 8.96 22.11 13.08
CA SER A 121 8.46 23.48 13.31
C SER A 121 8.46 24.35 12.05
N ASN A 122 9.14 23.92 10.98
CA ASN A 122 9.19 24.63 9.69
C ASN A 122 7.80 24.72 9.07
N ASP A 123 7.44 25.87 8.51
CA ASP A 123 6.10 26.11 7.96
C ASP A 123 5.74 25.18 6.79
N THR A 124 6.74 24.79 5.98
CA THR A 124 6.51 23.80 4.92
C THR A 124 6.21 22.43 5.49
N ALA A 125 6.97 21.98 6.52
CA ALA A 125 6.72 20.72 7.19
C ALA A 125 5.32 20.69 7.82
N LYS A 126 4.95 21.74 8.58
CA LYS A 126 3.61 21.90 9.17
C LYS A 126 2.50 21.86 8.12
N ARG A 127 2.68 22.55 6.99
CA ARG A 127 1.70 22.56 5.91
C ARG A 127 1.47 21.17 5.32
N TYR A 128 2.52 20.39 5.09
CA TYR A 128 2.39 19.03 4.56
C TYR A 128 1.83 18.07 5.61
N GLN A 129 2.18 18.25 6.90
CA GLN A 129 1.56 17.49 7.97
C GLN A 129 0.06 17.75 8.04
N GLY A 130 -0.36 19.02 8.00
CA GLY A 130 -1.78 19.39 7.97
C GLY A 130 -2.55 18.81 6.77
N LYS A 131 -1.89 18.65 5.61
CA LYS A 131 -2.49 17.95 4.47
C LYS A 131 -2.65 16.46 4.74
N LEU A 132 -1.64 15.79 5.31
CA LEU A 132 -1.74 14.38 5.68
C LEU A 132 -2.90 14.17 6.67
N ASP A 133 -2.99 15.01 7.70
CA ASP A 133 -4.07 14.94 8.69
C ASP A 133 -5.46 15.13 8.06
N LEU A 134 -5.57 16.04 7.08
CA LEU A 134 -6.80 16.22 6.31
C LEU A 134 -7.17 14.95 5.53
N TYR A 135 -6.19 14.33 4.88
CA TYR A 135 -6.43 13.13 4.07
C TYR A 135 -6.77 11.91 4.94
N LEU A 136 -6.16 11.78 6.10
CA LEU A 136 -6.52 10.73 7.07
C LEU A 136 -7.93 10.92 7.61
N ARG A 137 -8.33 12.16 7.96
CA ARG A 137 -9.73 12.46 8.33
C ARG A 137 -10.70 12.15 7.19
N HIS A 138 -10.31 12.40 5.94
CA HIS A 138 -11.13 12.10 4.77
C HIS A 138 -11.34 10.58 4.60
N VAL A 139 -10.28 9.79 4.74
CA VAL A 139 -10.37 8.31 4.73
C VAL A 139 -11.24 7.82 5.89
N ASP A 140 -10.99 8.30 7.10
CA ASP A 140 -11.74 7.90 8.30
C ASP A 140 -13.25 8.22 8.16
N GLY A 141 -13.58 9.42 7.69
CA GLY A 141 -14.95 9.82 7.42
C GLY A 141 -15.60 9.03 6.29
N GLY A 142 -14.84 8.66 5.25
CA GLY A 142 -15.29 7.78 4.18
C GLY A 142 -15.70 6.40 4.71
N LEU A 143 -14.80 5.77 5.46
CA LEU A 143 -15.05 4.49 6.11
C LEU A 143 -16.21 4.55 7.13
N GLY A 144 -16.38 5.67 7.81
CA GLY A 144 -17.53 5.88 8.71
C GLY A 144 -18.87 5.91 7.97
N ARG A 145 -18.92 6.43 6.75
CA ARG A 145 -20.15 6.45 5.93
C ARG A 145 -20.50 5.08 5.37
N THR A 146 -19.51 4.32 4.90
CA THR A 146 -19.75 2.98 4.33
C THR A 146 -19.86 1.90 5.40
N SER A 147 -19.27 2.14 6.57
CA SER A 147 -19.19 1.21 7.70
C SER A 147 -18.50 -0.13 7.39
N LYS A 148 -17.92 -0.28 6.18
CA LYS A 148 -17.32 -1.56 5.76
C LYS A 148 -16.02 -1.38 4.95
N TRP A 149 -16.10 -1.08 3.66
CA TRP A 149 -14.96 -0.91 2.76
C TRP A 149 -14.98 0.48 2.13
N LEU A 150 -13.89 0.88 1.52
CA LEU A 150 -13.77 2.24 0.96
C LEU A 150 -14.85 2.55 -0.08
N ALA A 151 -15.12 1.61 -0.97
CA ALA A 151 -16.14 1.75 -2.02
C ALA A 151 -17.53 1.26 -1.63
N GLY A 152 -17.81 1.00 -0.34
CA GLY A 152 -19.13 0.56 0.13
C GLY A 152 -19.09 -0.83 0.77
N GLU A 153 -20.04 -1.69 0.38
CA GLU A 153 -20.23 -3.01 1.00
C GLU A 153 -19.20 -4.06 0.52
N GLU A 154 -18.61 -3.85 -0.65
CA GLU A 154 -17.73 -4.82 -1.29
C GLU A 154 -16.26 -4.43 -1.12
N PHE A 155 -15.43 -5.45 -0.81
CA PHE A 155 -13.98 -5.30 -0.82
C PHE A 155 -13.49 -5.20 -2.26
N THR A 156 -12.66 -4.20 -2.54
CA THR A 156 -12.17 -3.91 -3.88
C THR A 156 -10.66 -3.66 -3.89
N ALA A 157 -10.09 -3.54 -5.08
CA ALA A 157 -8.69 -3.15 -5.25
C ALA A 157 -8.38 -1.75 -4.68
N ALA A 158 -9.37 -0.88 -4.49
CA ALA A 158 -9.19 0.40 -3.80
C ALA A 158 -8.72 0.21 -2.34
N ASP A 159 -9.23 -0.83 -1.67
CA ASP A 159 -8.80 -1.21 -0.33
C ASP A 159 -7.35 -1.73 -0.34
N ILE A 160 -7.01 -2.63 -1.27
CA ILE A 160 -5.64 -3.16 -1.44
C ILE A 160 -4.64 -2.02 -1.65
N MET A 161 -4.99 -1.06 -2.50
CA MET A 161 -4.14 0.09 -2.79
C MET A 161 -3.93 1.00 -1.58
N THR A 162 -4.93 1.17 -0.74
CA THR A 162 -4.90 2.13 0.39
C THR A 162 -4.18 1.56 1.61
N VAL A 163 -4.35 0.28 1.91
CA VAL A 163 -3.88 -0.36 3.16
C VAL A 163 -2.37 -0.24 3.33
N PHE A 164 -1.57 -0.38 2.28
CA PHE A 164 -0.12 -0.18 2.36
C PHE A 164 0.27 1.12 3.06
N THR A 165 -0.38 2.22 2.72
CA THR A 165 -0.07 3.53 3.31
C THR A 165 -0.46 3.62 4.78
N LEU A 166 -1.53 2.93 5.18
CA LEU A 166 -2.03 2.91 6.55
C LEU A 166 -1.32 1.87 7.45
N THR A 167 -0.52 0.98 6.86
CA THR A 167 0.18 -0.11 7.56
C THR A 167 1.68 -0.06 7.30
N THR A 168 2.18 -0.79 6.33
CA THR A 168 3.61 -0.98 6.05
C THR A 168 4.38 0.32 5.87
N MET A 169 3.79 1.32 5.20
CA MET A 169 4.44 2.61 4.98
C MET A 169 4.71 3.38 6.29
N ARG A 170 3.97 3.10 7.35
CA ARG A 170 4.19 3.67 8.69
C ARG A 170 5.54 3.28 9.29
N THR A 171 6.18 2.21 8.81
CA THR A 171 7.56 1.86 9.20
C THR A 171 8.59 2.88 8.74
N PHE A 172 8.30 3.60 7.66
CA PHE A 172 9.21 4.59 7.08
C PHE A 172 8.91 6.01 7.54
N TYR A 173 7.66 6.30 7.80
CA TYR A 173 7.22 7.57 8.39
C TYR A 173 6.14 7.27 9.42
N SER A 174 6.48 7.43 10.69
CA SER A 174 5.60 7.10 11.81
C SER A 174 4.37 7.99 11.82
N ILE A 175 3.19 7.38 11.63
CA ILE A 175 1.89 8.05 11.63
C ILE A 175 1.09 7.51 12.81
N ASP A 176 0.59 8.40 13.67
CA ASP A 176 -0.35 8.04 14.73
C ASP A 176 -1.77 8.00 14.16
N LEU A 177 -2.41 6.86 14.27
CA LEU A 177 -3.80 6.64 13.83
C LEU A 177 -4.80 6.61 14.98
N SER A 178 -4.38 6.90 16.23
CA SER A 178 -5.22 6.78 17.43
C SER A 178 -6.50 7.62 17.38
N ALA A 179 -6.47 8.74 16.64
CA ALA A 179 -7.62 9.62 16.46
C ALA A 179 -8.63 9.15 15.37
N TYR A 180 -8.31 8.08 14.62
CA TYR A 180 -9.06 7.64 13.44
C TYR A 180 -9.72 6.27 13.68
N SER A 181 -10.79 6.25 14.45
CA SER A 181 -11.44 5.01 14.92
C SER A 181 -12.00 4.14 13.80
N ASN A 182 -12.49 4.75 12.71
CA ASN A 182 -13.01 4.00 11.55
C ASN A 182 -11.87 3.33 10.78
N ILE A 183 -10.72 4.01 10.62
CA ILE A 183 -9.51 3.42 10.03
C ILE A 183 -9.05 2.22 10.88
N LEU A 184 -8.99 2.34 12.21
CA LEU A 184 -8.57 1.24 13.08
C LEU A 184 -9.53 0.04 12.99
N THR A 185 -10.84 0.29 12.95
CA THR A 185 -11.86 -0.75 12.77
C THR A 185 -11.72 -1.43 11.41
N TYR A 186 -11.49 -0.65 10.36
CA TYR A 186 -11.24 -1.13 9.01
C TYR A 186 -9.98 -2.00 8.94
N LEU A 187 -8.85 -1.57 9.50
CA LEU A 187 -7.60 -2.37 9.51
C LEU A 187 -7.76 -3.70 10.24
N LYS A 188 -8.51 -3.72 11.36
CA LYS A 188 -8.84 -4.97 12.06
C LYS A 188 -9.66 -5.93 11.18
N ARG A 189 -10.52 -5.41 10.30
CA ARG A 189 -11.28 -6.22 9.33
C ARG A 189 -10.38 -6.72 8.20
N VAL A 190 -9.47 -5.87 7.70
CA VAL A 190 -8.52 -6.23 6.64
C VAL A 190 -7.69 -7.46 7.03
N VAL A 191 -7.12 -7.47 8.23
CA VAL A 191 -6.22 -8.57 8.66
C VAL A 191 -6.94 -9.91 8.89
N GLN A 192 -8.26 -9.92 8.90
CA GLN A 192 -9.06 -11.14 8.96
C GLN A 192 -9.28 -11.78 7.58
N ARG A 193 -8.91 -11.09 6.49
CA ARG A 193 -9.08 -11.63 5.14
C ARG A 193 -8.07 -12.76 4.89
N PRO A 194 -8.51 -13.93 4.38
CA PRO A 194 -7.59 -15.04 4.08
C PRO A 194 -6.47 -14.64 3.10
N GLY A 195 -6.79 -13.86 2.06
CA GLY A 195 -5.80 -13.38 1.09
C GLY A 195 -4.75 -12.46 1.73
N TYR A 196 -5.14 -11.61 2.70
CA TYR A 196 -4.19 -10.79 3.45
C TYR A 196 -3.25 -11.65 4.30
N GLN A 197 -3.79 -12.63 5.02
CA GLN A 197 -2.99 -13.55 5.84
C GLN A 197 -2.01 -14.36 4.99
N SER A 198 -2.48 -14.89 3.85
CA SER A 198 -1.63 -15.63 2.90
C SER A 198 -0.49 -14.78 2.34
N TYR A 199 -0.78 -13.53 1.92
CA TYR A 199 0.29 -12.64 1.47
C TYR A 199 1.32 -12.39 2.57
N ARG A 200 0.88 -12.19 3.82
CA ARG A 200 1.77 -11.95 4.95
C ARG A 200 2.73 -13.11 5.18
N GLU A 201 2.22 -14.34 5.16
CA GLU A 201 3.03 -15.54 5.33
C GLU A 201 4.06 -15.70 4.20
N LYS A 202 3.67 -15.41 2.96
CA LYS A 202 4.53 -15.58 1.78
C LYS A 202 5.53 -14.43 1.58
N GLY A 203 5.06 -13.19 1.75
CA GLY A 203 5.83 -11.98 1.42
C GLY A 203 6.66 -11.46 2.59
N ASP A 204 6.01 -11.14 3.70
CA ASP A 204 6.59 -10.40 4.81
C ASP A 204 6.24 -11.02 6.19
N PRO A 205 6.61 -12.30 6.46
CA PRO A 205 6.21 -12.99 7.68
C PRO A 205 6.75 -12.35 8.97
N GLU A 206 7.92 -11.68 8.88
CA GLU A 206 8.57 -11.05 10.02
C GLU A 206 8.12 -9.61 10.29
N LEU A 207 7.37 -9.01 9.35
CA LEU A 207 6.89 -7.64 9.50
C LEU A 207 5.76 -7.60 10.55
N PRO A 208 5.86 -6.82 11.64
CA PRO A 208 4.77 -6.67 12.59
C PRO A 208 3.48 -6.18 11.94
N LEU A 209 2.34 -6.59 12.49
CA LEU A 209 1.05 -6.01 12.10
C LEU A 209 0.95 -4.57 12.62
N MET A 210 0.75 -3.61 11.71
CA MET A 210 0.67 -2.18 12.06
C MET A 210 -0.77 -1.68 11.99
N ILE A 211 -1.64 -2.32 12.77
CA ILE A 211 -3.08 -2.04 12.80
C ILE A 211 -3.52 -1.27 14.05
N ASP A 212 -2.60 -0.99 14.96
CA ASP A 212 -2.84 -0.23 16.18
C ASP A 212 -2.73 1.28 15.93
N GLY A 213 -3.36 2.08 16.80
CA GLY A 213 -3.37 3.53 16.71
C GLY A 213 -1.98 4.17 16.83
N PRO A 214 -1.20 3.87 17.90
CA PRO A 214 0.07 4.51 18.15
C PRO A 214 1.03 4.42 16.96
N ALA A 215 1.82 5.49 16.77
CA ALA A 215 2.83 5.53 15.73
C ALA A 215 3.88 4.43 15.95
N PRO A 216 4.14 3.57 14.95
CA PRO A 216 5.17 2.54 15.08
C PRO A 216 6.56 3.16 15.13
N GLU A 217 7.52 2.42 15.68
CA GLU A 217 8.92 2.81 15.58
C GLU A 217 9.37 2.90 14.13
N ASN A 218 10.11 3.97 13.80
CA ASN A 218 10.58 4.19 12.45
C ASN A 218 11.68 3.17 12.09
N PHE A 219 11.45 2.38 11.05
CA PHE A 219 12.41 1.39 10.56
C PHE A 219 13.75 2.03 10.15
N LEU A 220 13.71 3.24 9.57
CA LEU A 220 14.90 3.99 9.17
C LEU A 220 15.76 4.40 10.35
N GLU A 221 15.14 4.76 11.47
CA GLU A 221 15.85 5.11 12.71
C GLU A 221 16.51 3.90 13.34
N LYS A 222 15.84 2.73 13.29
CA LYS A 222 16.44 1.46 13.73
C LYS A 222 17.65 1.03 12.89
N LEU A 223 17.65 1.27 11.59
CA LEU A 223 18.83 0.98 10.75
C LEU A 223 20.00 1.91 11.05
N LYS A 224 19.76 3.19 11.28
CA LYS A 224 20.80 4.16 11.64
C LYS A 224 21.44 3.87 13.01
N SER A 225 20.67 3.31 13.94
CA SER A 225 21.17 2.97 15.27
C SER A 225 22.02 1.69 15.31
N LYS A 226 22.02 0.88 14.23
CA LYS A 226 22.80 -0.36 14.10
C LYS A 226 24.04 -0.21 13.19
N ALA A 227 24.21 0.93 12.55
CA ALA A 227 25.36 1.30 11.72
C ALA A 227 26.34 2.19 12.49
#